data_315b16a8d99a7659e0c716df22c04104
#
_entry.id   315b16a8d99a7659e0c716df22c04104
#
_cell.length_a   1.000
_cell.length_b   1.000
_cell.length_c   1.000
_cell.angle_alpha   90.00
_cell.angle_beta   90.00
_cell.angle_gamma   90.00
#
_symmetry.space_group_name_H-M   'P 1'
#
loop_
_entity.id
_entity.type
_entity.pdbx_description
1 polymer ?
#
loop_
_entity_poly.entity_id
_entity_poly.type
_entity_poly.pdbx_seq_one_letter_code
_entity_poly.pdbx_strand_id
1 'polypeptide(L)'
;MLVATAAASDGGPAALLPWEGLTLLGRLAGQLASLGIERIHVLTRPAWAEAVGAAAHVEVHAGAGPADDLRAIARLAERADGPLVVAYADVVTQREVLAGLLAEPRIATGVLTTGGAAARPYGFKTRSKRGRIVSAGSPYHAVGRPTGTFLGVLKVAPADRPGVAPVALRLAELLEDGASPEWQEELDYKAGHWRRMLALSSLERAEGEPAPSREVLDTTPIAPEDEAELERRRAIAPDDVTALLLVGIIRAGVHVGASRLRSLFWARPGSPAALERATAEIQEHDEDRELLDMAVKSSDGFFTTFFVSPYSKYIARWTAQRGMTPNQVTMISAAVGLLAAIAFATAERWGMIAGAVLLQAAFTLDCVDGQLARYTRQFSKLGAWLDSIFDRTKEYVVFAGLAIGASRAGDPVWVLACAALSLQTVRHAIDFSFPAFQRQAIGAAPQPPIEDPFDGPRPASRMTEPVEAEEVEEEGADAPPAALEHPSLKQRLARLWRAGDRAPGVRWLKKIIAFPIGERFAAISITAALFDARTTFIVLLAWGGFAFAYVLVGRVLRSLAGP
;
A
#
# COMPACT_ATOMS: atom_id res chain seq x y z
N MET A 1 -5.47 13.37 -16.60
CA MET A 1 -4.41 14.08 -17.33
C MET A 1 -3.22 13.15 -17.49
N LEU A 2 -2.75 12.97 -18.71
CA LEU A 2 -1.57 12.18 -19.04
C LEU A 2 -0.42 13.12 -19.42
N VAL A 3 0.79 12.82 -18.95
CA VAL A 3 2.00 13.62 -19.19
C VAL A 3 2.85 12.90 -20.22
N ALA A 4 2.90 13.43 -21.44
CA ALA A 4 3.61 12.92 -22.62
C ALA A 4 4.76 13.85 -23.02
N THR A 5 5.58 14.25 -22.04
CA THR A 5 6.69 15.21 -22.23
C THR A 5 8.05 14.56 -22.33
N ALA A 6 8.15 13.24 -22.13
CA ALA A 6 9.38 12.49 -22.21
C ALA A 6 9.74 12.14 -23.65
N ALA A 7 11.00 12.41 -24.06
CA ALA A 7 11.52 12.02 -25.35
C ALA A 7 11.92 10.53 -25.37
N ALA A 8 11.72 9.89 -26.49
CA ALA A 8 12.31 8.59 -26.82
C ALA A 8 13.71 8.75 -27.41
N SER A 9 14.43 7.63 -27.59
CA SER A 9 15.79 7.61 -28.15
C SER A 9 15.87 8.12 -29.59
N ASP A 10 14.78 8.15 -30.34
CA ASP A 10 14.66 8.70 -31.70
C ASP A 10 14.32 10.20 -31.74
N GLY A 11 14.15 10.83 -30.56
CA GLY A 11 13.77 12.25 -30.43
C GLY A 11 12.27 12.49 -30.50
N GLY A 12 11.45 11.48 -30.78
CA GLY A 12 10.01 11.55 -30.71
C GLY A 12 9.47 11.43 -29.27
N PRO A 13 8.15 11.58 -29.04
CA PRO A 13 7.56 11.40 -27.72
C PRO A 13 7.52 9.91 -27.35
N ALA A 14 8.09 9.53 -26.20
CA ALA A 14 8.11 8.15 -25.71
C ALA A 14 6.70 7.55 -25.57
N ALA A 15 5.70 8.38 -25.32
CA ALA A 15 4.29 7.98 -25.24
C ALA A 15 3.72 7.42 -26.56
N LEU A 16 4.36 7.69 -27.69
CA LEU A 16 3.95 7.18 -29.01
C LEU A 16 4.70 5.91 -29.44
N LEU A 17 5.59 5.36 -28.64
CA LEU A 17 6.21 4.07 -28.92
C LEU A 17 5.12 3.01 -29.15
N PRO A 18 5.25 2.20 -30.24
CA PRO A 18 4.23 1.21 -30.62
C PRO A 18 4.25 0.00 -29.68
N TRP A 19 3.10 -0.37 -29.13
CA TRP A 19 2.95 -1.51 -28.25
C TRP A 19 1.66 -2.28 -28.58
N GLU A 20 1.79 -3.54 -29.03
CA GLU A 20 0.68 -4.45 -29.33
C GLU A 20 -0.41 -3.82 -30.22
N GLY A 21 -0.01 -3.20 -31.32
CA GLY A 21 -0.90 -2.60 -32.31
C GLY A 21 -1.47 -1.22 -31.97
N LEU A 22 -1.11 -0.66 -30.80
CA LEU A 22 -1.45 0.69 -30.37
C LEU A 22 -0.16 1.44 -30.00
N THR A 23 -0.30 2.70 -29.60
CA THR A 23 0.77 3.42 -28.89
C THR A 23 0.65 3.21 -27.38
N LEU A 24 1.71 3.45 -26.62
CA LEU A 24 1.67 3.44 -25.16
C LEU A 24 0.55 4.35 -24.64
N LEU A 25 0.44 5.56 -25.16
CA LEU A 25 -0.63 6.51 -24.85
C LEU A 25 -2.01 5.94 -25.15
N GLY A 26 -2.22 5.39 -26.33
CA GLY A 26 -3.51 4.82 -26.76
C GLY A 26 -3.94 3.67 -25.85
N ARG A 27 -3.01 2.80 -25.49
CA ARG A 27 -3.28 1.67 -24.59
C ARG A 27 -3.60 2.13 -23.17
N LEU A 28 -2.82 3.07 -22.64
CA LEU A 28 -3.06 3.63 -21.30
C LEU A 28 -4.41 4.37 -21.25
N ALA A 29 -4.74 5.13 -22.28
CA ALA A 29 -6.04 5.80 -22.39
C ALA A 29 -7.19 4.78 -22.38
N GLY A 30 -7.07 3.68 -23.11
CA GLY A 30 -8.04 2.57 -23.10
C GLY A 30 -8.17 1.91 -21.72
N GLN A 31 -7.06 1.69 -21.01
CA GLN A 31 -7.08 1.17 -19.64
C GLN A 31 -7.79 2.13 -18.67
N LEU A 32 -7.52 3.43 -18.75
CA LEU A 32 -8.17 4.45 -17.93
C LEU A 32 -9.67 4.57 -18.25
N ALA A 33 -10.05 4.53 -19.53
CA ALA A 33 -11.45 4.53 -19.95
C ALA A 33 -12.22 3.31 -19.38
N SER A 34 -11.59 2.13 -19.37
CA SER A 34 -12.17 0.92 -18.75
C SER A 34 -12.33 1.02 -17.22
N LEU A 35 -11.68 2.00 -16.59
CA LEU A 35 -11.82 2.33 -15.16
C LEU A 35 -12.79 3.49 -14.92
N GLY A 36 -13.53 3.93 -15.94
CA GLY A 36 -14.53 4.99 -15.84
C GLY A 36 -13.97 6.41 -15.98
N ILE A 37 -12.75 6.57 -16.51
CA ILE A 37 -12.18 7.89 -16.81
C ILE A 37 -12.44 8.22 -18.26
N GLU A 38 -13.48 9.03 -18.52
CA GLU A 38 -13.94 9.34 -19.87
C GLU A 38 -13.21 10.54 -20.49
N ARG A 39 -12.83 11.53 -19.69
CA ARG A 39 -12.15 12.74 -20.17
C ARG A 39 -10.65 12.61 -19.96
N ILE A 40 -9.91 12.51 -21.07
CA ILE A 40 -8.47 12.36 -21.07
C ILE A 40 -7.83 13.59 -21.72
N HIS A 41 -7.05 14.33 -20.95
CA HIS A 41 -6.24 15.45 -21.39
C HIS A 41 -4.78 15.01 -21.41
N VAL A 42 -4.02 15.45 -22.42
CA VAL A 42 -2.61 15.08 -22.58
C VAL A 42 -1.75 16.34 -22.62
N LEU A 43 -0.80 16.43 -21.70
CA LEU A 43 0.28 17.42 -21.73
C LEU A 43 1.40 16.94 -22.64
N THR A 44 1.84 17.77 -23.56
CA THR A 44 2.93 17.43 -24.46
C THR A 44 3.72 18.68 -24.89
N ARG A 45 4.76 18.47 -25.68
CA ARG A 45 5.54 19.58 -26.24
C ARG A 45 4.94 20.05 -27.56
N PRO A 46 5.08 21.35 -27.95
CA PRO A 46 4.51 21.89 -29.19
C PRO A 46 4.90 21.08 -30.44
N ALA A 47 6.15 20.62 -30.53
CA ALA A 47 6.64 19.82 -31.65
C ALA A 47 5.94 18.47 -31.82
N TRP A 48 5.28 17.95 -30.79
CA TRP A 48 4.64 16.64 -30.77
C TRP A 48 3.11 16.69 -30.72
N ALA A 49 2.53 17.90 -30.60
CA ALA A 49 1.10 18.08 -30.35
C ALA A 49 0.21 17.43 -31.41
N GLU A 50 0.56 17.58 -32.69
CA GLU A 50 -0.18 16.99 -33.79
C GLU A 50 -0.12 15.46 -33.77
N ALA A 51 1.07 14.88 -33.61
CA ALA A 51 1.26 13.43 -33.56
C ALA A 51 0.56 12.79 -32.33
N VAL A 52 0.61 13.44 -31.18
CA VAL A 52 -0.08 12.99 -29.97
C VAL A 52 -1.59 13.07 -30.12
N GLY A 53 -2.12 14.15 -30.72
CA GLY A 53 -3.54 14.32 -30.98
C GLY A 53 -4.09 13.30 -31.97
N ALA A 54 -3.31 12.91 -32.97
CA ALA A 54 -3.68 11.91 -33.95
C ALA A 54 -3.67 10.47 -33.40
N ALA A 55 -2.84 10.19 -32.38
CA ALA A 55 -2.66 8.84 -31.84
C ALA A 55 -3.78 8.40 -30.87
N ALA A 56 -4.51 9.32 -30.30
CA ALA A 56 -5.63 9.03 -29.38
C ALA A 56 -6.65 10.17 -29.47
N HIS A 57 -7.94 9.86 -29.32
CA HIS A 57 -9.00 10.87 -29.26
C HIS A 57 -8.96 11.58 -27.88
N VAL A 58 -8.02 12.48 -27.70
CA VAL A 58 -7.73 13.16 -26.44
C VAL A 58 -7.62 14.67 -26.64
N GLU A 59 -7.86 15.45 -25.59
CA GLU A 59 -7.62 16.88 -25.60
C GLU A 59 -6.14 17.17 -25.31
N VAL A 60 -5.44 17.82 -26.26
CA VAL A 60 -4.00 18.07 -26.19
C VAL A 60 -3.73 19.47 -25.65
N HIS A 61 -2.82 19.56 -24.68
CA HIS A 61 -2.29 20.78 -24.13
C HIS A 61 -0.78 20.83 -24.39
N ALA A 62 -0.37 21.72 -25.31
CA ALA A 62 1.02 21.90 -25.66
C ALA A 62 1.66 23.01 -24.81
N GLY A 63 2.61 22.63 -23.96
CA GLY A 63 3.39 23.54 -23.12
C GLY A 63 4.86 23.60 -23.57
N ALA A 64 5.48 24.78 -23.53
CA ALA A 64 6.89 24.95 -23.86
C ALA A 64 7.81 24.36 -22.78
N GLY A 65 7.32 24.23 -21.54
CA GLY A 65 8.10 23.72 -20.43
C GLY A 65 7.25 23.41 -19.20
N PRO A 66 7.88 23.01 -18.08
CA PRO A 66 7.19 22.54 -16.87
C PRO A 66 6.29 23.61 -16.23
N ALA A 67 6.61 24.90 -16.34
CA ALA A 67 5.76 25.99 -15.84
C ALA A 67 4.41 26.05 -16.59
N ASP A 68 4.43 25.91 -17.92
CA ASP A 68 3.19 25.84 -18.72
C ASP A 68 2.36 24.61 -18.41
N ASP A 69 3.03 23.46 -18.20
CA ASP A 69 2.39 22.22 -17.82
C ASP A 69 1.67 22.36 -16.48
N LEU A 70 2.32 22.96 -15.48
CA LEU A 70 1.71 23.22 -14.16
C LEU A 70 0.52 24.16 -14.26
N ARG A 71 0.58 25.19 -15.08
CA ARG A 71 -0.56 26.08 -15.34
C ARG A 71 -1.72 25.35 -16.02
N ALA A 72 -1.42 24.42 -16.94
CA ALA A 72 -2.45 23.59 -17.55
C ALA A 72 -3.09 22.65 -16.51
N ILE A 73 -2.30 22.05 -15.61
CA ILE A 73 -2.81 21.26 -14.49
C ILE A 73 -3.72 22.10 -13.59
N ALA A 74 -3.31 23.34 -13.25
CA ALA A 74 -4.11 24.26 -12.44
C ALA A 74 -5.48 24.53 -13.06
N ARG A 75 -5.50 24.91 -14.34
CA ARG A 75 -6.76 25.18 -15.09
C ARG A 75 -7.69 23.96 -15.11
N LEU A 76 -7.15 22.77 -15.28
CA LEU A 76 -7.94 21.53 -15.29
C LEU A 76 -8.43 21.16 -13.88
N ALA A 77 -7.61 21.36 -12.86
CA ALA A 77 -8.02 21.16 -11.48
C ALA A 77 -9.20 22.06 -11.08
N GLU A 78 -9.25 23.30 -11.57
CA GLU A 78 -10.37 24.23 -11.34
C GLU A 78 -11.66 23.80 -12.06
N ARG A 79 -11.53 23.32 -13.31
CA ARG A 79 -12.68 23.00 -14.17
C ARG A 79 -13.27 21.61 -13.97
N ALA A 80 -12.51 20.71 -13.36
CA ALA A 80 -12.94 19.33 -13.19
C ALA A 80 -14.11 19.22 -12.21
N ASP A 81 -15.10 18.39 -12.48
CA ASP A 81 -16.24 18.13 -11.59
C ASP A 81 -16.01 16.92 -10.67
N GLY A 82 -15.05 16.04 -11.03
CA GLY A 82 -14.72 14.80 -10.35
C GLY A 82 -13.31 14.76 -9.77
N PRO A 83 -12.81 13.57 -9.42
CA PRO A 83 -11.42 13.37 -9.04
C PRO A 83 -10.48 13.68 -10.21
N LEU A 84 -9.29 14.20 -9.90
CA LEU A 84 -8.23 14.43 -10.89
C LEU A 84 -7.20 13.30 -10.80
N VAL A 85 -6.82 12.76 -11.96
CA VAL A 85 -5.70 11.82 -12.07
C VAL A 85 -4.62 12.44 -12.95
N VAL A 86 -3.37 12.47 -12.44
CA VAL A 86 -2.18 12.87 -13.22
C VAL A 86 -1.27 11.66 -13.32
N ALA A 87 -0.91 11.27 -14.54
CA ALA A 87 -0.08 10.09 -14.77
C ALA A 87 0.88 10.27 -15.94
N TYR A 88 2.02 9.57 -15.94
CA TYR A 88 2.88 9.48 -17.12
C TYR A 88 2.15 8.75 -18.25
N ALA A 89 2.38 9.18 -19.48
CA ALA A 89 1.79 8.59 -20.68
C ALA A 89 2.66 7.48 -21.32
N ASP A 90 3.93 7.41 -20.97
CA ASP A 90 4.95 6.51 -21.53
C ASP A 90 5.14 5.24 -20.67
N VAL A 91 4.04 4.56 -20.34
CA VAL A 91 4.03 3.46 -19.35
C VAL A 91 3.58 2.14 -19.97
N VAL A 92 4.33 1.07 -19.67
CA VAL A 92 3.93 -0.33 -19.85
C VAL A 92 3.48 -0.87 -18.49
N THR A 93 2.21 -1.22 -18.37
CA THR A 93 1.64 -1.76 -17.11
C THR A 93 0.35 -2.52 -17.35
N GLN A 94 -0.04 -3.38 -16.40
CA GLN A 94 -1.35 -3.98 -16.37
C GLN A 94 -2.40 -2.98 -15.87
N ARG A 95 -3.64 -3.12 -16.37
CA ARG A 95 -4.81 -2.34 -15.95
C ARG A 95 -5.00 -2.38 -14.43
N GLU A 96 -4.72 -3.52 -13.82
CA GLU A 96 -4.94 -3.78 -12.40
C GLU A 96 -4.00 -2.98 -11.47
N VAL A 97 -2.85 -2.55 -11.97
CA VAL A 97 -1.97 -1.61 -11.26
C VAL A 97 -2.67 -0.28 -11.05
N LEU A 98 -3.28 0.25 -12.11
CA LEU A 98 -4.04 1.50 -12.07
C LEU A 98 -5.29 1.35 -11.20
N ALA A 99 -6.03 0.25 -11.38
CA ALA A 99 -7.21 -0.08 -10.57
C ALA A 99 -6.88 -0.15 -9.07
N GLY A 100 -5.70 -0.62 -8.71
CA GLY A 100 -5.21 -0.68 -7.33
C GLY A 100 -5.11 0.67 -6.62
N LEU A 101 -4.95 1.77 -7.34
CA LEU A 101 -5.00 3.13 -6.81
C LEU A 101 -6.38 3.77 -7.07
N LEU A 102 -6.88 3.68 -8.30
CA LEU A 102 -8.03 4.46 -8.74
C LEU A 102 -9.35 3.95 -8.16
N ALA A 103 -9.51 2.63 -8.05
CA ALA A 103 -10.70 1.99 -7.50
C ALA A 103 -10.61 1.71 -5.99
N GLU A 104 -9.50 2.03 -5.30
CA GLU A 104 -9.37 1.80 -3.86
C GLU A 104 -10.08 2.92 -3.08
N PRO A 105 -11.21 2.62 -2.39
CA PRO A 105 -12.03 3.64 -1.72
C PRO A 105 -11.38 4.20 -0.44
N ARG A 106 -10.40 3.48 0.14
CA ARG A 106 -9.67 3.91 1.33
C ARG A 106 -8.58 4.93 1.02
N ILE A 107 -8.22 5.08 -0.26
CA ILE A 107 -7.27 6.08 -0.73
C ILE A 107 -8.06 7.13 -1.51
N ALA A 108 -8.44 8.20 -0.86
CA ALA A 108 -9.12 9.32 -1.49
C ALA A 108 -8.15 10.07 -2.42
N THR A 109 -7.14 10.72 -1.85
CA THR A 109 -5.97 11.26 -2.56
C THR A 109 -4.78 10.35 -2.31
N GLY A 110 -4.05 9.97 -3.36
CA GLY A 110 -2.94 9.04 -3.21
C GLY A 110 -2.10 8.85 -4.46
N VAL A 111 -1.00 8.13 -4.28
CA VAL A 111 -0.01 7.88 -5.33
C VAL A 111 0.33 6.40 -5.44
N LEU A 112 0.74 6.00 -6.64
CA LEU A 112 1.32 4.70 -6.88
C LEU A 112 2.81 4.72 -6.54
N THR A 113 3.26 3.75 -5.71
CA THR A 113 4.65 3.64 -5.28
C THR A 113 5.14 2.21 -5.35
N THR A 114 6.44 2.00 -5.49
CA THR A 114 7.04 0.69 -5.23
C THR A 114 7.11 0.42 -3.73
N GLY A 115 7.29 -0.83 -3.33
CA GLY A 115 7.57 -1.23 -1.95
C GLY A 115 9.04 -1.60 -1.77
N GLY A 116 9.61 -1.26 -0.60
CA GLY A 116 10.95 -1.68 -0.19
C GLY A 116 12.11 -0.80 -0.67
N ALA A 117 13.30 -1.07 -0.08
CA ALA A 117 14.54 -0.35 -0.40
C ALA A 117 15.13 -0.72 -1.78
N ALA A 118 14.76 -1.88 -2.33
CA ALA A 118 15.05 -2.31 -3.71
C ALA A 118 14.23 -1.51 -4.75
N ALA A 119 13.77 -0.34 -4.36
CA ALA A 119 13.15 0.61 -5.24
C ALA A 119 14.02 0.82 -6.47
N ARG A 120 13.39 0.69 -7.63
CA ARG A 120 13.99 0.87 -8.95
C ARG A 120 15.02 2.01 -8.92
N PRO A 121 16.18 1.85 -9.55
CA PRO A 121 17.22 2.88 -9.56
C PRO A 121 16.69 4.21 -10.10
N TYR A 122 15.71 4.15 -11.00
CA TYR A 122 15.11 5.30 -11.66
C TYR A 122 13.81 5.74 -10.95
N GLY A 123 13.65 7.02 -10.74
CA GLY A 123 12.43 7.64 -10.22
C GLY A 123 12.63 8.31 -8.86
N PHE A 124 11.71 9.21 -8.55
CA PHE A 124 11.77 10.01 -7.33
C PHE A 124 11.37 9.18 -6.11
N LYS A 125 12.20 9.23 -5.10
CA LYS A 125 12.02 8.46 -3.87
C LYS A 125 10.87 9.03 -3.05
N THR A 126 10.21 8.15 -2.28
CA THR A 126 9.17 8.53 -1.34
C THR A 126 9.42 7.91 0.02
N ARG A 127 9.00 8.60 1.06
CA ARG A 127 8.95 8.08 2.41
C ARG A 127 7.50 8.00 2.86
N SER A 128 7.07 6.80 3.19
CA SER A 128 5.73 6.56 3.73
C SER A 128 5.79 6.12 5.19
N LYS A 129 4.86 6.63 6.00
CA LYS A 129 4.67 6.22 7.40
C LYS A 129 3.19 5.87 7.58
N ARG A 130 2.90 4.64 8.01
CA ARG A 130 1.53 4.15 8.25
C ARG A 130 0.60 4.30 7.02
N GLY A 131 1.13 4.10 5.81
CA GLY A 131 0.35 4.20 4.57
C GLY A 131 0.16 5.62 4.02
N ARG A 132 0.66 6.67 4.70
CA ARG A 132 0.68 8.05 4.23
C ARG A 132 2.07 8.40 3.71
N ILE A 133 2.15 9.12 2.60
CA ILE A 133 3.38 9.74 2.13
C ILE A 133 3.68 10.96 3.02
N VAL A 134 4.85 10.96 3.65
CA VAL A 134 5.31 12.05 4.53
C VAL A 134 6.43 12.87 3.90
N SER A 135 7.08 12.34 2.85
CA SER A 135 8.08 13.06 2.08
C SER A 135 8.15 12.48 0.68
N ALA A 136 8.36 13.30 -0.32
CA ALA A 136 8.55 12.90 -1.71
C ALA A 136 9.72 13.67 -2.33
N GLY A 137 10.45 12.99 -3.22
CA GLY A 137 11.52 13.58 -4.01
C GLY A 137 11.00 14.22 -5.29
N SER A 138 11.76 15.16 -5.79
CA SER A 138 11.56 15.83 -7.08
C SER A 138 12.95 16.18 -7.66
N PRO A 139 13.06 16.82 -8.82
CA PRO A 139 14.33 17.38 -9.27
C PRO A 139 15.03 18.29 -8.24
N TYR A 140 14.24 18.92 -7.36
CA TYR A 140 14.72 19.91 -6.36
C TYR A 140 14.79 19.38 -4.93
N HIS A 141 14.30 18.14 -4.68
CA HIS A 141 14.18 17.60 -3.32
C HIS A 141 14.66 16.16 -3.25
N ALA A 142 15.52 15.86 -2.30
CA ALA A 142 15.88 14.50 -1.92
C ALA A 142 15.09 14.01 -0.71
N VAL A 143 14.90 12.70 -0.62
CA VAL A 143 14.20 12.04 0.49
C VAL A 143 15.17 11.27 1.34
N GLY A 144 15.33 11.66 2.60
CA GLY A 144 16.08 10.87 3.57
C GLY A 144 15.31 9.61 3.98
N ARG A 145 16.00 8.46 4.03
CA ARG A 145 15.44 7.14 4.42
C ARG A 145 14.21 6.77 3.59
N PRO A 146 14.33 6.61 2.29
CA PRO A 146 13.20 6.30 1.42
C PRO A 146 12.60 4.92 1.75
N THR A 147 11.29 4.78 1.57
CA THR A 147 10.55 3.52 1.74
C THR A 147 9.93 3.02 0.45
N GLY A 148 10.07 3.75 -0.65
CA GLY A 148 9.57 3.42 -1.97
C GLY A 148 9.99 4.44 -3.02
N THR A 149 9.56 4.21 -4.25
CA THR A 149 9.74 5.13 -5.40
C THR A 149 8.38 5.50 -5.95
N PHE A 150 8.17 6.77 -6.28
CA PHE A 150 6.98 7.25 -6.96
C PHE A 150 6.96 6.75 -8.41
N LEU A 151 5.84 6.22 -8.85
CA LEU A 151 5.66 5.67 -10.20
C LEU A 151 4.94 6.63 -11.15
N GLY A 152 4.77 7.89 -10.75
CA GLY A 152 4.22 8.93 -11.62
C GLY A 152 2.71 8.86 -11.80
N VAL A 153 1.98 8.21 -10.91
CA VAL A 153 0.51 8.25 -10.88
C VAL A 153 0.04 8.88 -9.59
N LEU A 154 -0.67 9.99 -9.71
CA LEU A 154 -1.28 10.75 -8.63
C LEU A 154 -2.80 10.81 -8.85
N LYS A 155 -3.57 10.39 -7.86
CA LYS A 155 -5.03 10.54 -7.76
C LYS A 155 -5.33 11.62 -6.73
N VAL A 156 -6.12 12.62 -7.09
CA VAL A 156 -6.58 13.68 -6.19
C VAL A 156 -8.10 13.60 -6.03
N ALA A 157 -8.55 13.50 -4.80
CA ALA A 157 -9.98 13.48 -4.48
C ALA A 157 -10.66 14.82 -4.80
N PRO A 158 -11.97 14.83 -5.07
CA PRO A 158 -12.72 16.06 -5.30
C PRO A 158 -12.59 17.07 -4.15
N ALA A 159 -12.50 16.60 -2.91
CA ALA A 159 -12.34 17.45 -1.73
C ALA A 159 -10.98 18.15 -1.65
N ASP A 160 -9.90 17.52 -2.13
CA ASP A 160 -8.54 18.06 -2.10
C ASP A 160 -8.18 18.83 -3.38
N ARG A 161 -8.97 18.69 -4.44
CA ARG A 161 -8.75 19.31 -5.74
C ARG A 161 -8.63 20.83 -5.71
N PRO A 162 -9.44 21.59 -4.93
CA PRO A 162 -9.30 23.04 -4.86
C PRO A 162 -7.91 23.50 -4.39
N GLY A 163 -7.21 22.68 -3.62
CA GLY A 163 -5.83 22.94 -3.18
C GLY A 163 -4.77 22.72 -4.25
N VAL A 164 -5.08 22.01 -5.35
CA VAL A 164 -4.11 21.70 -6.40
C VAL A 164 -3.75 22.90 -7.25
N ALA A 165 -4.74 23.71 -7.65
CA ALA A 165 -4.52 24.84 -8.54
C ALA A 165 -3.58 25.89 -7.94
N PRO A 166 -3.78 26.38 -6.70
CA PRO A 166 -2.83 27.31 -6.06
C PRO A 166 -1.41 26.74 -5.96
N VAL A 167 -1.28 25.46 -5.62
CA VAL A 167 0.02 24.78 -5.54
C VAL A 167 0.70 24.74 -6.92
N ALA A 168 -0.02 24.34 -7.95
CA ALA A 168 0.54 24.25 -9.30
C ALA A 168 0.93 25.63 -9.86
N LEU A 169 0.14 26.67 -9.61
CA LEU A 169 0.47 28.05 -10.00
C LEU A 169 1.71 28.56 -9.27
N ARG A 170 1.79 28.33 -7.95
CA ARG A 170 2.97 28.74 -7.18
C ARG A 170 4.24 28.03 -7.64
N LEU A 171 4.16 26.72 -7.95
CA LEU A 171 5.27 25.99 -8.52
C LEU A 171 5.68 26.52 -9.90
N ALA A 172 4.72 26.92 -10.73
CA ALA A 172 5.01 27.53 -12.04
C ALA A 172 5.75 28.86 -11.90
N GLU A 173 5.33 29.73 -10.97
CA GLU A 173 6.00 30.99 -10.64
C GLU A 173 7.45 30.74 -10.20
N LEU A 174 7.67 29.82 -9.26
CA LEU A 174 9.00 29.49 -8.75
C LEU A 174 9.94 28.95 -9.83
N LEU A 175 9.41 28.20 -10.80
CA LEU A 175 10.19 27.75 -11.96
C LEU A 175 10.60 28.90 -12.90
N GLU A 176 9.74 29.93 -13.02
CA GLU A 176 10.03 31.11 -13.86
C GLU A 176 10.98 32.10 -13.18
N ASP A 177 10.89 32.25 -11.86
CA ASP A 177 11.79 33.11 -11.07
C ASP A 177 13.24 32.61 -11.05
N GLY A 178 13.50 31.48 -11.66
CA GLY A 178 14.82 30.91 -11.87
C GLY A 178 15.12 29.79 -10.88
N ALA A 179 15.02 28.58 -11.36
CA ALA A 179 15.61 27.42 -10.67
C ALA A 179 17.09 27.74 -10.40
N SER A 180 17.53 27.66 -9.13
CA SER A 180 18.92 27.91 -8.80
C SER A 180 19.83 26.91 -9.54
N PRO A 181 21.05 27.29 -9.95
CA PRO A 181 22.00 26.39 -10.59
C PRO A 181 22.30 25.10 -9.79
N GLU A 182 22.00 25.11 -8.51
CA GLU A 182 22.24 23.99 -7.58
C GLU A 182 21.41 22.73 -7.89
N TRP A 183 20.29 22.86 -8.61
CA TRP A 183 19.50 21.69 -8.99
C TRP A 183 20.21 20.80 -10.03
N GLN A 184 21.11 21.34 -10.85
CA GLN A 184 21.93 20.56 -11.80
C GLN A 184 22.91 19.66 -11.05
N GLU A 185 23.53 20.14 -9.98
CA GLU A 185 24.42 19.33 -9.13
C GLU A 185 23.66 18.18 -8.49
N GLU A 186 22.39 18.40 -8.10
CA GLU A 186 21.56 17.33 -7.54
C GLU A 186 21.21 16.28 -8.59
N LEU A 187 20.91 16.67 -9.83
CA LEU A 187 20.68 15.71 -10.91
C LEU A 187 21.93 14.89 -11.20
N ASP A 188 23.09 15.53 -11.26
CA ASP A 188 24.37 14.87 -11.46
C ASP A 188 24.70 13.92 -10.32
N TYR A 189 24.45 14.32 -9.09
CA TYR A 189 24.56 13.46 -7.92
C TYR A 189 23.63 12.24 -7.99
N LYS A 190 22.35 12.45 -8.34
CA LYS A 190 21.37 11.36 -8.49
C LYS A 190 21.76 10.42 -9.62
N ALA A 191 22.18 10.93 -10.76
CA ALA A 191 22.65 10.13 -11.87
C ALA A 191 23.85 9.27 -11.48
N GLY A 192 24.84 9.84 -10.80
CA GLY A 192 25.99 9.11 -10.27
C GLY A 192 25.58 8.05 -9.23
N HIS A 193 24.62 8.34 -8.37
CA HIS A 193 24.09 7.36 -7.42
C HIS A 193 23.39 6.20 -8.14
N TRP A 194 22.56 6.47 -9.14
CA TRP A 194 21.87 5.44 -9.92
C TRP A 194 22.86 4.57 -10.70
N ARG A 195 23.88 5.20 -11.31
CA ARG A 195 24.94 4.47 -11.99
C ARG A 195 25.64 3.49 -11.08
N ARG A 196 25.99 3.90 -9.86
CA ARG A 196 26.62 3.02 -8.86
C ARG A 196 25.69 1.88 -8.43
N MET A 197 24.39 2.12 -8.30
CA MET A 197 23.42 1.06 -7.98
C MET A 197 23.33 0.02 -9.09
N LEU A 198 23.37 0.45 -10.36
CA LEU A 198 23.41 -0.46 -11.51
C LEU A 198 24.72 -1.23 -11.57
N ALA A 199 25.86 -0.55 -11.38
CA ALA A 199 27.16 -1.19 -11.27
C ALA A 199 27.21 -2.22 -10.15
N LEU A 200 26.61 -1.93 -9.00
CA LEU A 200 26.52 -2.87 -7.88
C LEU A 200 25.65 -4.10 -8.23
N SER A 201 24.56 -3.93 -8.96
CA SER A 201 23.71 -5.03 -9.39
C SER A 201 24.31 -5.91 -10.47
N SER A 202 25.27 -5.39 -11.24
CA SER A 202 25.99 -6.15 -12.28
C SER A 202 27.18 -6.95 -11.74
N LEU A 203 27.62 -6.69 -10.51
CA LEU A 203 28.71 -7.42 -9.88
C LEU A 203 28.20 -8.72 -9.26
N GLU A 204 28.77 -9.86 -9.68
CA GLU A 204 28.60 -11.13 -8.98
C GLU A 204 29.39 -11.08 -7.66
N ARG A 205 28.68 -11.15 -6.53
CA ARG A 205 29.29 -11.09 -5.19
C ARG A 205 28.98 -12.37 -4.41
N ALA A 206 30.01 -12.89 -3.74
CA ALA A 206 29.82 -13.96 -2.79
C ALA A 206 29.19 -13.44 -1.48
N GLU A 207 28.41 -14.28 -0.80
CA GLU A 207 27.86 -13.94 0.52
C GLU A 207 29.02 -13.65 1.51
N GLY A 208 29.00 -12.44 2.11
CA GLY A 208 30.00 -12.03 3.10
C GLY A 208 31.14 -11.15 2.56
N GLU A 209 31.20 -10.88 1.28
CA GLU A 209 32.17 -9.93 0.75
C GLU A 209 31.83 -8.48 1.14
N PRO A 210 32.85 -7.65 1.53
CA PRO A 210 32.62 -6.25 1.86
C PRO A 210 32.06 -5.48 0.65
N ALA A 211 31.29 -4.43 0.92
CA ALA A 211 30.75 -3.58 -0.14
C ALA A 211 31.89 -2.97 -0.97
N PRO A 212 31.80 -2.95 -2.32
CA PRO A 212 32.83 -2.35 -3.16
C PRO A 212 32.94 -0.85 -2.89
N SER A 213 34.14 -0.31 -3.00
CA SER A 213 34.37 1.12 -2.81
C SER A 213 33.65 1.94 -3.88
N ARG A 214 33.41 3.22 -3.57
CA ARG A 214 32.79 4.17 -4.50
C ARG A 214 33.56 4.25 -5.83
N GLU A 215 34.88 4.25 -5.77
CA GLU A 215 35.76 4.30 -6.93
C GLU A 215 35.60 3.08 -7.85
N VAL A 216 35.47 1.89 -7.26
CA VAL A 216 35.19 0.65 -8.01
C VAL A 216 33.82 0.75 -8.69
N LEU A 217 32.79 1.21 -8.00
CA LEU A 217 31.45 1.35 -8.59
C LEU A 217 31.39 2.41 -9.68
N ASP A 218 32.14 3.51 -9.55
CA ASP A 218 32.17 4.58 -10.56
C ASP A 218 32.90 4.14 -11.83
N THR A 219 33.79 3.15 -11.75
CA THR A 219 34.52 2.61 -12.90
C THR A 219 33.97 1.29 -13.45
N THR A 220 33.11 0.60 -12.72
CA THR A 220 32.49 -0.65 -13.17
C THR A 220 31.59 -0.38 -14.38
N PRO A 221 31.77 -1.10 -15.50
CA PRO A 221 30.87 -0.98 -16.65
C PRO A 221 29.43 -1.38 -16.29
N ILE A 222 28.47 -0.62 -16.78
CA ILE A 222 27.04 -0.97 -16.78
C ILE A 222 26.61 -1.30 -18.20
N ALA A 223 25.48 -1.96 -18.38
CA ALA A 223 24.98 -2.29 -19.71
C ALA A 223 24.76 -1.00 -20.54
N PRO A 224 25.10 -0.98 -21.84
CA PRO A 224 24.94 0.21 -22.68
C PRO A 224 23.50 0.76 -22.71
N GLU A 225 22.52 -0.12 -22.64
CA GLU A 225 21.11 0.25 -22.55
C GLU A 225 20.75 0.91 -21.22
N ASP A 226 21.39 0.51 -20.12
CA ASP A 226 21.19 1.15 -18.82
C ASP A 226 21.84 2.53 -18.79
N GLU A 227 22.99 2.68 -19.43
CA GLU A 227 23.66 3.97 -19.58
C GLU A 227 22.82 4.94 -20.42
N ALA A 228 22.28 4.46 -21.54
CA ALA A 228 21.38 5.25 -22.38
C ALA A 228 20.08 5.65 -21.63
N GLU A 229 19.51 4.74 -20.83
CA GLU A 229 18.33 5.04 -20.01
C GLU A 229 18.67 6.04 -18.91
N LEU A 230 19.85 5.95 -18.31
CA LEU A 230 20.32 6.89 -17.31
C LEU A 230 20.42 8.31 -17.87
N GLU A 231 21.07 8.47 -19.02
CA GLU A 231 21.19 9.75 -19.72
C GLU A 231 19.81 10.30 -20.13
N ARG A 232 18.95 9.45 -20.65
CA ARG A 232 17.58 9.83 -20.98
C ARG A 232 16.83 10.36 -19.73
N ARG A 233 16.93 9.66 -18.61
CA ARG A 233 16.28 10.07 -17.35
C ARG A 233 16.84 11.37 -16.81
N ARG A 234 18.13 11.57 -16.94
CA ARG A 234 18.78 12.84 -16.58
C ARG A 234 18.23 14.00 -17.41
N ALA A 235 18.03 13.78 -18.72
CA ALA A 235 17.50 14.80 -19.62
C ALA A 235 16.04 15.17 -19.35
N ILE A 236 15.18 14.21 -18.96
CA ILE A 236 13.74 14.46 -18.72
C ILE A 236 13.41 14.81 -17.26
N ALA A 237 14.32 14.61 -16.31
CA ALA A 237 14.03 14.85 -14.89
C ALA A 237 13.62 16.31 -14.59
N PRO A 238 14.21 17.33 -15.21
CA PRO A 238 13.78 18.73 -15.02
C PRO A 238 12.33 18.99 -15.43
N ASP A 239 11.82 18.26 -16.40
CA ASP A 239 10.46 18.39 -16.93
C ASP A 239 9.42 17.54 -16.17
N ASP A 240 9.80 16.90 -15.06
CA ASP A 240 8.91 16.02 -14.32
C ASP A 240 7.97 16.78 -13.40
N VAL A 241 6.91 17.30 -13.97
CA VAL A 241 5.88 18.06 -13.24
C VAL A 241 5.06 17.21 -12.26
N THR A 242 4.98 15.88 -12.46
CA THR A 242 4.20 15.00 -11.57
C THR A 242 4.87 14.88 -10.21
N ALA A 243 6.19 14.76 -10.17
CA ALA A 243 6.96 14.73 -8.94
C ALA A 243 6.95 16.07 -8.21
N LEU A 244 7.07 17.19 -8.94
CA LEU A 244 6.95 18.54 -8.37
C LEU A 244 5.59 18.74 -7.74
N LEU A 245 4.52 18.43 -8.46
CA LEU A 245 3.15 18.55 -7.97
C LEU A 245 2.93 17.72 -6.71
N LEU A 246 3.46 16.50 -6.66
CA LEU A 246 3.37 15.65 -5.48
C LEU A 246 4.01 16.29 -4.25
N VAL A 247 5.22 16.85 -4.40
CA VAL A 247 5.90 17.58 -3.30
C VAL A 247 5.07 18.76 -2.84
N GLY A 248 4.59 19.59 -3.76
CA GLY A 248 3.76 20.75 -3.44
C GLY A 248 2.48 20.39 -2.69
N ILE A 249 1.76 19.37 -3.14
CA ILE A 249 0.52 18.89 -2.49
C ILE A 249 0.79 18.38 -1.07
N ILE A 250 1.87 17.63 -0.86
CA ILE A 250 2.25 17.13 0.48
C ILE A 250 2.57 18.31 1.41
N ARG A 251 3.32 19.30 0.93
CA ARG A 251 3.70 20.49 1.70
C ARG A 251 2.50 21.40 1.99
N ALA A 252 1.52 21.43 1.10
CA ALA A 252 0.23 22.07 1.34
C ALA A 252 -0.64 21.33 2.40
N GLY A 253 -0.14 20.27 3.00
CA GLY A 253 -0.81 19.56 4.08
C GLY A 253 -1.84 18.51 3.63
N VAL A 254 -1.99 18.27 2.33
CA VAL A 254 -2.93 17.26 1.82
C VAL A 254 -2.50 15.86 2.25
N HIS A 255 -3.45 15.06 2.70
CA HIS A 255 -3.19 13.68 3.11
C HIS A 255 -3.07 12.76 1.88
N VAL A 256 -1.84 12.44 1.48
CA VAL A 256 -1.56 11.57 0.34
C VAL A 256 -1.32 10.14 0.79
N GLY A 257 -2.20 9.22 0.40
CA GLY A 257 -2.07 7.78 0.65
C GLY A 257 -1.09 7.11 -0.31
N ALA A 258 -0.42 6.04 0.14
CA ALA A 258 0.45 5.23 -0.71
C ALA A 258 -0.27 3.95 -1.15
N SER A 259 -0.51 3.79 -2.44
CA SER A 259 -0.84 2.51 -3.07
C SER A 259 0.46 1.85 -3.53
N ARG A 260 0.79 0.70 -2.94
CA ARG A 260 2.04 0.03 -3.24
C ARG A 260 1.88 -0.96 -4.38
N LEU A 261 2.67 -0.79 -5.43
CA LEU A 261 2.90 -1.82 -6.42
C LEU A 261 3.55 -3.02 -5.70
N ARG A 262 2.91 -4.18 -5.76
CA ARG A 262 3.42 -5.40 -5.14
C ARG A 262 4.19 -6.23 -6.16
N SER A 263 3.53 -7.16 -6.82
CA SER A 263 4.08 -8.10 -7.79
C SER A 263 3.78 -7.73 -9.24
N LEU A 264 2.82 -6.85 -9.49
CA LEU A 264 2.45 -6.44 -10.84
C LEU A 264 3.51 -5.59 -11.53
N PHE A 265 3.50 -5.59 -12.87
CA PHE A 265 4.54 -4.99 -13.69
C PHE A 265 4.33 -3.48 -13.93
N TRP A 266 5.44 -2.74 -13.94
CA TRP A 266 5.49 -1.32 -14.29
C TRP A 266 6.83 -0.96 -14.93
N ALA A 267 6.82 -0.40 -16.12
CA ALA A 267 8.03 0.13 -16.79
C ALA A 267 7.71 1.42 -17.54
N ARG A 268 8.75 2.25 -17.74
CA ARG A 268 8.72 3.45 -18.60
C ARG A 268 9.80 3.31 -19.66
N PRO A 269 9.52 2.62 -20.77
CA PRO A 269 10.49 2.44 -21.84
C PRO A 269 10.75 3.77 -22.57
N GLY A 270 12.03 4.06 -22.85
CA GLY A 270 12.44 5.23 -23.58
C GLY A 270 13.01 4.91 -24.97
N SER A 271 12.99 3.64 -25.35
CA SER A 271 13.44 3.18 -26.67
C SER A 271 12.68 1.95 -27.11
N PRO A 272 12.64 1.61 -28.41
CA PRO A 272 12.05 0.36 -28.89
C PRO A 272 12.63 -0.88 -28.20
N ALA A 273 13.95 -0.95 -28.02
CA ALA A 273 14.61 -2.07 -27.34
C ALA A 273 14.20 -2.20 -25.86
N ALA A 274 14.05 -1.08 -25.13
CA ALA A 274 13.54 -1.08 -23.77
C ALA A 274 12.06 -1.51 -23.73
N LEU A 275 11.28 -1.15 -24.74
CA LEU A 275 9.88 -1.56 -24.86
C LEU A 275 9.75 -3.06 -25.12
N GLU A 276 10.58 -3.63 -26.00
CA GLU A 276 10.60 -5.08 -26.25
C GLU A 276 10.89 -5.87 -24.97
N ARG A 277 11.90 -5.44 -24.20
CA ARG A 277 12.20 -6.07 -22.89
C ARG A 277 11.03 -5.95 -21.92
N ALA A 278 10.45 -4.75 -21.78
CA ALA A 278 9.30 -4.55 -20.91
C ALA A 278 8.09 -5.39 -21.35
N THR A 279 7.92 -5.60 -22.67
CA THR A 279 6.86 -6.46 -23.20
C THR A 279 7.12 -7.92 -22.90
N ALA A 280 8.34 -8.41 -23.01
CA ALA A 280 8.70 -9.77 -22.65
C ALA A 280 8.47 -10.01 -21.14
N GLU A 281 8.96 -9.10 -20.30
CA GLU A 281 8.79 -9.21 -18.86
C GLU A 281 7.29 -9.20 -18.43
N ILE A 282 6.44 -8.33 -19.02
CA ILE A 282 5.01 -8.28 -18.65
C ILE A 282 4.27 -9.55 -19.10
N GLN A 283 4.69 -10.20 -20.20
CA GLN A 283 4.09 -11.46 -20.69
C GLN A 283 4.47 -12.68 -19.82
N GLU A 284 5.62 -12.65 -19.15
CA GLU A 284 6.02 -13.69 -18.20
C GLU A 284 5.24 -13.61 -16.87
N HIS A 285 4.59 -12.47 -16.59
CA HIS A 285 3.81 -12.27 -15.37
C HIS A 285 2.44 -12.95 -15.48
N ASP A 286 2.19 -13.93 -14.61
CA ASP A 286 0.86 -14.53 -14.42
C ASP A 286 -0.02 -13.58 -13.61
N GLU A 287 -0.68 -12.66 -14.33
CA GLU A 287 -1.53 -11.62 -13.74
C GLU A 287 -2.61 -12.21 -12.83
N ASP A 288 -3.23 -13.31 -13.23
CA ASP A 288 -4.32 -13.94 -12.49
C ASP A 288 -3.84 -14.52 -11.15
N ARG A 289 -2.67 -15.14 -11.15
CA ARG A 289 -2.03 -15.65 -9.94
C ARG A 289 -1.66 -14.52 -8.99
N GLU A 290 -1.11 -13.44 -9.52
CA GLU A 290 -0.72 -12.28 -8.74
C GLU A 290 -1.92 -11.55 -8.14
N LEU A 291 -3.02 -11.42 -8.90
CA LEU A 291 -4.28 -10.86 -8.41
C LEU A 291 -4.85 -11.70 -7.28
N LEU A 292 -4.79 -13.02 -7.38
CA LEU A 292 -5.21 -13.93 -6.31
C LEU A 292 -4.34 -13.77 -5.06
N ASP A 293 -3.03 -13.65 -5.21
CA ASP A 293 -2.11 -13.45 -4.09
C ASP A 293 -2.31 -12.06 -3.45
N MET A 294 -2.59 -11.04 -4.27
CA MET A 294 -2.92 -9.70 -3.78
C MET A 294 -4.30 -9.63 -3.09
N ALA A 295 -5.23 -10.50 -3.46
CA ALA A 295 -6.53 -10.59 -2.82
C ALA A 295 -6.44 -11.09 -1.36
N VAL A 296 -5.37 -11.82 -1.01
CA VAL A 296 -5.11 -12.25 0.37
C VAL A 296 -4.60 -11.07 1.21
N LYS A 297 -5.16 -10.90 2.38
CA LYS A 297 -4.81 -9.81 3.30
C LYS A 297 -3.53 -10.13 4.08
N SER A 298 -2.50 -9.31 3.98
CA SER A 298 -1.21 -9.52 4.66
C SER A 298 -1.26 -9.38 6.19
N SER A 299 -2.34 -8.79 6.73
CA SER A 299 -2.52 -8.56 8.17
C SER A 299 -3.24 -9.67 8.90
N ASP A 300 -3.70 -10.73 8.20
CA ASP A 300 -4.46 -11.82 8.78
C ASP A 300 -3.69 -12.59 9.86
N GLY A 301 -4.42 -13.31 10.73
CA GLY A 301 -3.87 -14.17 11.76
C GLY A 301 -3.07 -15.33 11.19
N PHE A 302 -2.38 -16.06 12.06
CA PHE A 302 -1.58 -17.23 11.66
C PHE A 302 -2.46 -18.32 11.03
N PHE A 303 -3.57 -18.68 11.71
CA PHE A 303 -4.47 -19.72 11.21
C PHE A 303 -5.06 -19.36 9.84
N THR A 304 -5.55 -18.13 9.68
CA THR A 304 -6.09 -17.65 8.39
C THR A 304 -5.04 -17.70 7.30
N THR A 305 -3.83 -17.22 7.57
CA THR A 305 -2.76 -17.13 6.56
C THR A 305 -2.28 -18.49 6.08
N PHE A 306 -2.08 -19.45 6.99
CA PHE A 306 -1.46 -20.73 6.65
C PHE A 306 -2.45 -21.85 6.36
N PHE A 307 -3.67 -21.79 6.95
CA PHE A 307 -4.63 -22.89 6.84
C PHE A 307 -5.86 -22.56 6.00
N VAL A 308 -6.22 -21.27 5.83
CA VAL A 308 -7.42 -20.90 5.07
C VAL A 308 -7.08 -20.19 3.75
N SER A 309 -6.22 -19.19 3.77
CA SER A 309 -5.89 -18.40 2.58
C SER A 309 -5.31 -19.20 1.42
N PRO A 310 -4.53 -20.29 1.61
CA PRO A 310 -3.98 -21.05 0.49
C PRO A 310 -5.03 -21.62 -0.46
N TYR A 311 -6.22 -21.98 0.04
CA TYR A 311 -7.29 -22.53 -0.80
C TYR A 311 -8.48 -21.57 -0.98
N SER A 312 -8.79 -20.69 -0.02
CA SER A 312 -9.94 -19.77 -0.11
C SER A 312 -9.80 -18.80 -1.29
N LYS A 313 -8.59 -18.39 -1.68
CA LYS A 313 -8.37 -17.54 -2.85
C LYS A 313 -8.84 -18.19 -4.16
N TYR A 314 -8.74 -19.51 -4.29
CA TYR A 314 -9.26 -20.22 -5.47
C TYR A 314 -10.78 -20.33 -5.45
N ILE A 315 -11.38 -20.43 -4.24
CA ILE A 315 -12.84 -20.34 -4.09
C ILE A 315 -13.31 -18.93 -4.48
N ALA A 316 -12.58 -17.87 -4.09
CA ALA A 316 -12.88 -16.49 -4.49
C ALA A 316 -12.83 -16.33 -6.02
N ARG A 317 -11.83 -16.92 -6.70
CA ARG A 317 -11.77 -16.96 -8.16
C ARG A 317 -12.98 -17.66 -8.77
N TRP A 318 -13.32 -18.84 -8.24
CA TRP A 318 -14.46 -19.61 -8.72
C TRP A 318 -15.80 -18.86 -8.55
N THR A 319 -16.00 -18.16 -7.42
CA THR A 319 -17.19 -17.33 -7.17
C THR A 319 -17.21 -16.13 -8.12
N ALA A 320 -16.06 -15.49 -8.39
CA ALA A 320 -15.94 -14.41 -9.36
C ALA A 320 -16.34 -14.85 -10.77
N GLN A 321 -15.86 -16.00 -11.23
CA GLN A 321 -16.21 -16.58 -12.55
C GLN A 321 -17.70 -16.89 -12.69
N ARG A 322 -18.41 -17.09 -11.58
CA ARG A 322 -19.88 -17.29 -11.55
C ARG A 322 -20.67 -15.99 -11.39
N GLY A 323 -20.00 -14.84 -11.38
CA GLY A 323 -20.65 -13.54 -11.24
C GLY A 323 -21.24 -13.28 -9.85
N MET A 324 -20.80 -14.03 -8.83
CA MET A 324 -21.27 -13.81 -7.45
C MET A 324 -20.70 -12.50 -6.91
N THR A 325 -21.52 -11.77 -6.15
CA THR A 325 -21.08 -10.57 -5.45
C THR A 325 -20.51 -10.88 -4.07
N PRO A 326 -19.59 -10.07 -3.53
CA PRO A 326 -19.09 -10.24 -2.17
C PRO A 326 -20.22 -10.34 -1.13
N ASN A 327 -21.24 -9.48 -1.21
CA ASN A 327 -22.37 -9.48 -0.30
C ASN A 327 -23.17 -10.80 -0.30
N GLN A 328 -23.31 -11.44 -1.48
CA GLN A 328 -23.95 -12.77 -1.57
C GLN A 328 -23.14 -13.82 -0.82
N VAL A 329 -21.82 -13.79 -0.95
CA VAL A 329 -20.94 -14.73 -0.22
C VAL A 329 -20.99 -14.49 1.28
N THR A 330 -21.01 -13.23 1.74
CA THR A 330 -21.21 -12.87 3.15
C THR A 330 -22.53 -13.41 3.70
N MET A 331 -23.63 -13.29 2.94
CA MET A 331 -24.95 -13.85 3.33
C MET A 331 -24.92 -15.38 3.45
N ILE A 332 -24.27 -16.06 2.52
CA ILE A 332 -24.10 -17.52 2.57
C ILE A 332 -23.25 -17.91 3.79
N SER A 333 -22.15 -17.21 4.06
CA SER A 333 -21.31 -17.39 5.24
C SER A 333 -22.12 -17.27 6.53
N ALA A 334 -22.97 -16.24 6.64
CA ALA A 334 -23.83 -16.02 7.80
C ALA A 334 -24.83 -17.15 7.98
N ALA A 335 -25.47 -17.62 6.90
CA ALA A 335 -26.41 -18.74 6.94
C ALA A 335 -25.73 -20.03 7.39
N VAL A 336 -24.53 -20.34 6.86
CA VAL A 336 -23.74 -21.52 7.29
C VAL A 336 -23.32 -21.40 8.75
N GLY A 337 -22.97 -20.21 9.22
CA GLY A 337 -22.67 -19.95 10.64
C GLY A 337 -23.87 -20.17 11.55
N LEU A 338 -25.07 -19.81 11.11
CA LEU A 338 -26.33 -20.12 11.85
C LEU A 338 -26.59 -21.63 11.90
N LEU A 339 -26.38 -22.34 10.79
CA LEU A 339 -26.49 -23.81 10.76
C LEU A 339 -25.47 -24.46 11.72
N ALA A 340 -24.24 -23.92 11.81
CA ALA A 340 -23.26 -24.39 12.80
C ALA A 340 -23.77 -24.23 14.24
N ALA A 341 -24.38 -23.09 14.57
CA ALA A 341 -24.95 -22.85 15.88
C ALA A 341 -26.13 -23.81 16.20
N ILE A 342 -26.98 -24.08 15.22
CA ILE A 342 -28.08 -25.06 15.34
C ILE A 342 -27.51 -26.47 15.58
N ALA A 343 -26.47 -26.87 14.86
CA ALA A 343 -25.80 -28.15 15.04
C ALA A 343 -25.22 -28.27 16.46
N PHE A 344 -24.54 -27.24 16.98
CA PHE A 344 -24.04 -27.23 18.34
C PHE A 344 -25.17 -27.33 19.39
N ALA A 345 -26.35 -26.81 19.10
CA ALA A 345 -27.51 -26.84 20.01
C ALA A 345 -28.20 -28.22 20.10
N THR A 346 -27.85 -29.19 19.30
CA THR A 346 -28.46 -30.54 19.31
C THR A 346 -28.09 -31.35 20.54
N ALA A 347 -27.01 -31.02 21.23
CA ALA A 347 -26.44 -31.76 22.38
C ALA A 347 -25.80 -33.11 22.02
N GLU A 348 -25.76 -33.47 20.74
CA GLU A 348 -25.23 -34.75 20.26
C GLU A 348 -23.76 -34.64 19.83
N ARG A 349 -23.01 -35.70 19.98
CA ARG A 349 -21.61 -35.73 19.54
C ARG A 349 -21.47 -35.40 18.05
N TRP A 350 -22.34 -35.94 17.20
CA TRP A 350 -22.32 -35.65 15.77
C TRP A 350 -22.72 -34.20 15.50
N GLY A 351 -23.57 -33.60 16.28
CA GLY A 351 -23.90 -32.19 16.19
C GLY A 351 -22.72 -31.27 16.54
N MET A 352 -21.91 -31.65 17.53
CA MET A 352 -20.68 -30.93 17.89
C MET A 352 -19.66 -30.98 16.73
N ILE A 353 -19.47 -32.16 16.12
CA ILE A 353 -18.56 -32.32 14.98
C ILE A 353 -19.09 -31.57 13.74
N ALA A 354 -20.37 -31.73 13.41
CA ALA A 354 -21.01 -31.02 12.31
C ALA A 354 -20.95 -29.50 12.49
N GLY A 355 -21.24 -29.01 13.70
CA GLY A 355 -21.13 -27.61 14.05
C GLY A 355 -19.72 -27.06 13.87
N ALA A 356 -18.71 -27.83 14.27
CA ALA A 356 -17.30 -27.45 14.07
C ALA A 356 -16.92 -27.35 12.59
N VAL A 357 -17.33 -28.32 11.77
CA VAL A 357 -17.08 -28.31 10.32
C VAL A 357 -17.81 -27.13 9.63
N LEU A 358 -19.09 -26.93 9.96
CA LEU A 358 -19.87 -25.82 9.43
C LEU A 358 -19.30 -24.47 9.85
N LEU A 359 -18.79 -24.34 11.08
CA LEU A 359 -18.17 -23.09 11.55
C LEU A 359 -16.91 -22.78 10.75
N GLN A 360 -16.06 -23.80 10.45
CA GLN A 360 -14.88 -23.61 9.60
C GLN A 360 -15.26 -23.29 8.15
N ALA A 361 -16.33 -23.89 7.62
CA ALA A 361 -16.86 -23.55 6.29
C ALA A 361 -17.36 -22.11 6.26
N ALA A 362 -18.14 -21.66 7.28
CA ALA A 362 -18.58 -20.29 7.40
C ALA A 362 -17.40 -19.31 7.46
N PHE A 363 -16.37 -19.60 8.25
CA PHE A 363 -15.16 -18.78 8.33
C PHE A 363 -14.38 -18.73 7.01
N THR A 364 -14.31 -19.86 6.30
CA THR A 364 -13.69 -19.89 4.98
C THR A 364 -14.42 -18.99 3.99
N LEU A 365 -15.76 -19.07 3.95
CA LEU A 365 -16.61 -18.23 3.09
C LEU A 365 -16.48 -16.73 3.45
N ASP A 366 -16.30 -16.41 4.68
CA ASP A 366 -16.03 -15.08 5.19
C ASP A 366 -14.67 -14.54 4.67
N CYS A 367 -13.64 -15.37 4.67
CA CYS A 367 -12.37 -15.00 4.02
C CYS A 367 -12.54 -14.82 2.50
N VAL A 368 -13.40 -15.61 1.87
CA VAL A 368 -13.68 -15.58 0.42
C VAL A 368 -14.35 -14.27 0.03
N ASP A 369 -15.34 -13.73 0.77
CA ASP A 369 -16.04 -12.50 0.39
C ASP A 369 -15.10 -11.29 0.34
N GLY A 370 -14.21 -11.15 1.33
CA GLY A 370 -13.18 -10.12 1.34
C GLY A 370 -12.12 -10.32 0.24
N GLN A 371 -11.76 -11.56 -0.07
CA GLN A 371 -10.86 -11.88 -1.19
C GLN A 371 -11.54 -11.61 -2.52
N LEU A 372 -12.82 -11.96 -2.68
CA LEU A 372 -13.63 -11.68 -3.86
C LEU A 372 -13.76 -10.17 -4.09
N ALA A 373 -14.05 -9.39 -3.04
CA ALA A 373 -14.13 -7.94 -3.13
C ALA A 373 -12.81 -7.31 -3.61
N ARG A 374 -11.67 -7.83 -3.15
CA ARG A 374 -10.34 -7.37 -3.58
C ARG A 374 -9.97 -7.83 -4.98
N TYR A 375 -10.29 -9.07 -5.33
CA TYR A 375 -10.03 -9.66 -6.64
C TYR A 375 -10.84 -8.97 -7.73
N THR A 376 -12.17 -8.76 -7.50
CA THR A 376 -13.07 -8.13 -8.48
C THR A 376 -13.14 -6.61 -8.37
N ARG A 377 -12.45 -6.00 -7.37
CA ARG A 377 -12.51 -4.57 -7.05
C ARG A 377 -13.92 -4.05 -6.71
N GLN A 378 -14.82 -4.94 -6.30
CA GLN A 378 -16.18 -4.59 -5.89
C GLN A 378 -16.22 -4.22 -4.41
N PHE A 379 -15.88 -2.98 -4.09
CA PHE A 379 -15.94 -2.45 -2.74
C PHE A 379 -17.26 -1.71 -2.50
N SER A 380 -17.93 -2.01 -1.39
CA SER A 380 -19.10 -1.24 -0.96
C SER A 380 -19.02 -0.90 0.53
N LYS A 381 -19.49 0.30 0.89
CA LYS A 381 -19.58 0.71 2.30
C LYS A 381 -20.56 -0.19 3.07
N LEU A 382 -21.67 -0.55 2.43
CA LEU A 382 -22.66 -1.47 2.99
C LEU A 382 -22.07 -2.86 3.20
N GLY A 383 -21.32 -3.39 2.21
CA GLY A 383 -20.66 -4.69 2.31
C GLY A 383 -19.69 -4.77 3.48
N ALA A 384 -18.83 -3.78 3.65
CA ALA A 384 -17.89 -3.73 4.77
C ALA A 384 -18.59 -3.62 6.14
N TRP A 385 -19.75 -2.96 6.19
CA TRP A 385 -20.56 -2.89 7.40
C TRP A 385 -21.27 -4.22 7.71
N LEU A 386 -21.86 -4.85 6.68
CA LEU A 386 -22.51 -6.18 6.81
C LEU A 386 -21.50 -7.24 7.26
N ASP A 387 -20.34 -7.33 6.64
CA ASP A 387 -19.23 -8.19 7.01
C ASP A 387 -18.91 -8.06 8.51
N SER A 388 -18.68 -6.82 8.96
CA SER A 388 -18.41 -6.53 10.36
C SER A 388 -19.52 -6.97 11.32
N ILE A 389 -20.80 -6.89 10.94
CA ILE A 389 -21.93 -7.27 11.80
C ILE A 389 -22.10 -8.79 11.81
N PHE A 390 -22.06 -9.42 10.64
CA PHE A 390 -22.25 -10.85 10.54
C PHE A 390 -21.12 -11.65 11.20
N ASP A 391 -19.88 -11.16 11.18
CA ASP A 391 -18.78 -11.75 11.92
C ASP A 391 -19.07 -11.90 13.40
N ARG A 392 -19.58 -10.84 14.01
CA ARG A 392 -19.94 -10.86 15.44
C ARG A 392 -21.17 -11.68 15.71
N THR A 393 -22.17 -11.55 14.85
CA THR A 393 -23.40 -12.32 14.97
C THR A 393 -23.11 -13.81 14.90
N LYS A 394 -22.28 -14.26 13.94
CA LYS A 394 -21.84 -15.66 13.85
C LYS A 394 -21.22 -16.15 15.15
N GLU A 395 -20.30 -15.38 15.72
CA GLU A 395 -19.63 -15.74 16.98
C GLU A 395 -20.64 -15.83 18.15
N TYR A 396 -21.56 -14.87 18.26
CA TYR A 396 -22.53 -14.83 19.36
C TYR A 396 -23.58 -15.94 19.27
N VAL A 397 -24.08 -16.23 18.06
CA VAL A 397 -25.05 -17.33 17.91
C VAL A 397 -24.38 -18.70 18.12
N VAL A 398 -23.11 -18.85 17.79
CA VAL A 398 -22.34 -20.06 18.10
C VAL A 398 -22.17 -20.25 19.62
N PHE A 399 -21.86 -19.18 20.35
CA PHE A 399 -21.81 -19.25 21.83
C PHE A 399 -23.18 -19.67 22.41
N ALA A 400 -24.28 -19.11 21.90
CA ALA A 400 -25.63 -19.49 22.31
C ALA A 400 -25.92 -20.96 21.96
N GLY A 401 -25.57 -21.41 20.75
CA GLY A 401 -25.76 -22.80 20.33
C GLY A 401 -25.02 -23.79 21.21
N LEU A 402 -23.74 -23.53 21.53
CA LEU A 402 -22.96 -24.33 22.47
C LEU A 402 -23.58 -24.37 23.87
N ALA A 403 -24.04 -23.23 24.39
CA ALA A 403 -24.63 -23.16 25.71
C ALA A 403 -25.98 -23.90 25.77
N ILE A 404 -26.82 -23.77 24.74
CA ILE A 404 -28.07 -24.51 24.62
C ILE A 404 -27.81 -26.02 24.57
N GLY A 405 -26.87 -26.47 23.73
CA GLY A 405 -26.52 -27.86 23.62
C GLY A 405 -26.00 -28.45 24.92
N ALA A 406 -25.07 -27.77 25.59
CA ALA A 406 -24.57 -28.19 26.90
C ALA A 406 -25.68 -28.29 27.97
N SER A 407 -26.57 -27.29 28.02
CA SER A 407 -27.70 -27.28 28.97
C SER A 407 -28.67 -28.43 28.70
N ARG A 408 -28.93 -28.80 27.45
CA ARG A 408 -29.72 -29.96 27.05
C ARG A 408 -29.06 -31.27 27.45
N ALA A 409 -27.73 -31.32 27.43
CA ALA A 409 -26.95 -32.48 27.90
C ALA A 409 -26.80 -32.53 29.44
N GLY A 410 -27.43 -31.60 30.18
CA GLY A 410 -27.38 -31.56 31.65
C GLY A 410 -26.17 -30.81 32.22
N ASP A 411 -25.39 -30.11 31.38
CA ASP A 411 -24.27 -29.29 31.82
C ASP A 411 -24.57 -27.78 31.67
N PRO A 412 -24.99 -27.08 32.73
CA PRO A 412 -25.37 -25.68 32.69
C PRO A 412 -24.13 -24.76 32.60
N VAL A 413 -23.72 -24.39 31.40
CA VAL A 413 -22.52 -23.54 31.12
C VAL A 413 -22.85 -22.07 30.92
N TRP A 414 -24.07 -21.61 31.26
CA TRP A 414 -24.53 -20.25 30.98
C TRP A 414 -23.64 -19.17 31.57
N VAL A 415 -23.08 -19.36 32.76
CA VAL A 415 -22.18 -18.40 33.40
C VAL A 415 -20.90 -18.24 32.56
N LEU A 416 -20.34 -19.35 32.07
CA LEU A 416 -19.17 -19.33 31.21
C LEU A 416 -19.48 -18.70 29.85
N ALA A 417 -20.61 -19.02 29.25
CA ALA A 417 -21.07 -18.45 27.99
C ALA A 417 -21.30 -16.93 28.09
N CYS A 418 -21.97 -16.47 29.16
CA CYS A 418 -22.16 -15.03 29.39
C CYS A 418 -20.84 -14.31 29.66
N ALA A 419 -19.90 -14.91 30.39
CA ALA A 419 -18.58 -14.35 30.62
C ALA A 419 -17.77 -14.26 29.29
N ALA A 420 -17.80 -15.30 28.45
CA ALA A 420 -17.14 -15.30 27.16
C ALA A 420 -17.75 -14.24 26.20
N LEU A 421 -19.10 -14.13 26.18
CA LEU A 421 -19.81 -13.13 25.41
C LEU A 421 -19.43 -11.71 25.86
N SER A 422 -19.44 -11.47 27.19
CA SER A 422 -19.07 -10.17 27.76
C SER A 422 -17.63 -9.79 27.43
N LEU A 423 -16.67 -10.70 27.62
CA LEU A 423 -15.28 -10.51 27.26
C LEU A 423 -15.12 -10.14 25.77
N GLN A 424 -15.80 -10.88 24.89
CA GLN A 424 -15.71 -10.67 23.46
C GLN A 424 -16.36 -9.35 23.02
N THR A 425 -17.50 -8.98 23.63
CA THR A 425 -18.15 -7.69 23.38
C THR A 425 -17.25 -6.51 23.76
N VAL A 426 -16.62 -6.56 24.94
CA VAL A 426 -15.67 -5.53 25.38
C VAL A 426 -14.47 -5.44 24.43
N ARG A 427 -13.92 -6.58 23.99
CA ARG A 427 -12.83 -6.60 23.00
C ARG A 427 -13.25 -5.92 21.71
N HIS A 428 -14.42 -6.25 21.17
CA HIS A 428 -14.93 -5.63 19.95
C HIS A 428 -15.14 -4.11 20.13
N ALA A 429 -15.69 -3.67 21.26
CA ALA A 429 -15.87 -2.25 21.55
C ALA A 429 -14.52 -1.49 21.52
N ILE A 430 -13.49 -2.05 22.15
CA ILE A 430 -12.15 -1.47 22.17
C ILE A 430 -11.49 -1.48 20.77
N ASP A 431 -11.67 -2.55 20.00
CA ASP A 431 -11.12 -2.67 18.65
C ASP A 431 -11.74 -1.66 17.68
N PHE A 432 -12.96 -1.21 17.90
CA PHE A 432 -13.63 -0.16 17.14
C PHE A 432 -13.31 1.25 17.61
N SER A 433 -13.37 1.48 18.92
CA SER A 433 -13.22 2.82 19.49
C SER A 433 -11.79 3.35 19.34
N PHE A 434 -10.78 2.51 19.51
CA PHE A 434 -9.38 2.94 19.50
C PHE A 434 -8.91 3.52 18.15
N PRO A 435 -9.17 2.90 16.97
CA PRO A 435 -8.85 3.51 15.68
C PRO A 435 -9.65 4.77 15.37
N ALA A 436 -10.90 4.88 15.87
CA ALA A 436 -11.70 6.08 15.72
C ALA A 436 -11.09 7.24 16.52
N PHE A 437 -10.73 7.00 17.77
CA PHE A 437 -10.02 7.97 18.61
C PHE A 437 -8.70 8.42 18.00
N GLN A 438 -7.88 7.50 17.48
CA GLN A 438 -6.63 7.86 16.81
C GLN A 438 -6.84 8.74 15.57
N ARG A 439 -7.88 8.47 14.78
CA ARG A 439 -8.21 9.30 13.61
C ARG A 439 -8.62 10.72 14.01
N GLN A 440 -9.40 10.87 15.07
CA GLN A 440 -9.77 12.18 15.60
C GLN A 440 -8.54 12.94 16.13
N ALA A 441 -7.65 12.28 16.85
CA ALA A 441 -6.43 12.91 17.37
C ALA A 441 -5.48 13.36 16.24
N ILE A 442 -5.38 12.58 15.15
CA ILE A 442 -4.56 12.96 13.98
C ILE A 442 -5.22 14.12 13.21
N GLY A 443 -6.56 14.14 13.08
CA GLY A 443 -7.29 15.21 12.41
C GLY A 443 -7.30 16.54 13.19
N ALA A 444 -7.11 16.49 14.50
CA ALA A 444 -7.03 17.67 15.37
C ALA A 444 -5.60 18.25 15.47
N ALA A 445 -4.58 17.56 14.95
CA ALA A 445 -3.22 18.10 14.96
C ALA A 445 -3.13 19.33 14.03
N PRO A 446 -2.47 20.44 14.45
CA PRO A 446 -2.24 21.57 13.58
C PRO A 446 -1.55 21.12 12.31
N GLN A 447 -2.10 21.52 11.15
CA GLN A 447 -1.42 21.29 9.88
C GLN A 447 -0.16 22.16 9.85
N PRO A 448 1.00 21.62 9.43
CA PRO A 448 2.19 22.44 9.26
C PRO A 448 1.86 23.57 8.25
N PRO A 449 2.43 24.76 8.43
CA PRO A 449 2.27 25.84 7.46
C PRO A 449 2.76 25.38 6.09
N ILE A 450 2.16 25.94 5.03
CA ILE A 450 2.59 25.70 3.65
C ILE A 450 4.00 26.28 3.52
N GLU A 451 4.99 25.38 3.43
CA GLU A 451 6.38 25.74 3.14
C GLU A 451 6.57 25.80 1.63
N ASP A 452 7.49 26.65 1.17
CA ASP A 452 7.88 26.68 -0.23
C ASP A 452 8.34 25.30 -0.68
N PRO A 453 7.81 24.72 -1.77
CA PRO A 453 8.26 23.42 -2.28
C PRO A 453 9.76 23.35 -2.59
N PHE A 454 10.38 24.50 -2.86
CA PHE A 454 11.82 24.59 -3.14
C PHE A 454 12.65 24.95 -1.89
N ASP A 455 12.00 25.36 -0.79
CA ASP A 455 12.66 25.61 0.49
C ASP A 455 12.78 24.30 1.29
N GLY A 456 13.84 23.59 1.10
CA GLY A 456 14.12 22.32 1.79
C GLY A 456 15.60 22.09 1.98
N PRO A 457 16.01 21.18 2.87
CA PRO A 457 17.44 20.86 3.04
C PRO A 457 18.01 20.41 1.71
N ARG A 458 18.97 21.15 1.21
CA ARG A 458 19.68 20.90 -0.05
C ARG A 458 20.44 19.58 0.05
N PRO A 459 20.23 18.63 -0.86
CA PRO A 459 20.74 17.26 -0.68
C PRO A 459 22.25 17.13 -0.87
N ALA A 460 22.86 17.99 -1.70
CA ALA A 460 24.26 17.85 -2.10
C ALA A 460 25.27 17.95 -0.95
N SER A 461 24.97 18.71 0.09
CA SER A 461 25.94 18.95 1.18
C SER A 461 25.86 17.95 2.35
N ARG A 462 24.87 17.03 2.38
CA ARG A 462 24.66 16.08 3.51
C ARG A 462 24.62 14.61 3.13
N MET A 463 24.78 14.25 1.88
CA MET A 463 24.77 12.85 1.43
C MET A 463 26.16 12.35 1.03
N THR A 464 27.17 12.74 1.77
CA THR A 464 28.49 12.10 1.71
C THR A 464 28.48 10.93 2.68
N GLU A 465 27.90 9.80 2.26
CA GLU A 465 28.36 8.47 2.67
C GLU A 465 27.31 7.44 2.27
N PRO A 466 27.67 6.32 1.68
CA PRO A 466 26.79 5.17 1.59
C PRO A 466 26.51 4.73 3.02
N VAL A 467 25.27 4.76 3.45
CA VAL A 467 24.87 4.11 4.70
C VAL A 467 25.06 2.62 4.47
N GLU A 468 26.16 2.09 4.94
CA GLU A 468 26.32 0.68 5.18
C GLU A 468 25.11 0.17 5.95
N ALA A 469 24.69 -1.04 5.64
CA ALA A 469 23.48 -1.67 6.16
C ALA A 469 23.64 -2.07 7.66
N GLU A 470 24.43 -1.37 8.41
CA GLU A 470 24.55 -1.45 9.86
C GLU A 470 24.94 -0.06 10.35
N GLU A 471 24.00 0.60 10.91
CA GLU A 471 24.15 1.32 12.18
C GLU A 471 22.88 2.10 12.44
N VAL A 472 22.12 1.52 13.30
CA VAL A 472 21.26 2.21 14.24
C VAL A 472 22.15 3.09 15.09
N GLU A 473 21.81 4.36 15.18
CA GLU A 473 22.32 5.35 16.13
C GLU A 473 23.59 6.10 15.74
N GLU A 474 23.36 7.35 15.26
CA GLU A 474 23.93 8.49 15.98
C GLU A 474 23.06 9.73 15.74
N GLU A 475 22.32 10.09 16.77
CA GLU A 475 21.84 11.44 16.97
C GLU A 475 23.04 12.33 17.31
N GLY A 476 23.19 13.44 16.56
CA GLY A 476 23.73 14.67 17.08
C GLY A 476 25.20 14.67 17.51
N ALA A 477 26.11 14.82 16.56
CA ALA A 477 27.45 15.30 16.89
C ALA A 477 27.46 16.84 16.81
N ASP A 478 27.01 17.50 17.88
CA ASP A 478 27.41 18.86 18.30
C ASP A 478 26.67 19.28 19.60
N ALA A 479 26.46 18.31 20.50
CA ALA A 479 26.14 18.62 21.88
C ALA A 479 27.34 18.20 22.74
N PRO A 480 27.70 18.98 23.79
CA PRO A 480 28.78 18.61 24.71
C PRO A 480 28.47 17.24 25.33
N PRO A 481 29.48 16.45 25.71
CA PRO A 481 29.30 15.11 26.21
C PRO A 481 28.37 15.12 27.43
N ALA A 482 27.08 14.87 27.16
CA ALA A 482 26.13 14.60 28.23
C ALA A 482 26.51 13.27 28.86
N ALA A 483 26.59 13.28 30.17
CA ALA A 483 26.90 12.15 31.02
C ALA A 483 26.20 10.89 30.52
N LEU A 484 26.92 9.76 30.58
CA LEU A 484 26.42 8.41 30.26
C LEU A 484 25.16 8.11 31.11
N GLU A 485 23.99 8.60 30.65
CA GLU A 485 22.72 8.17 31.21
C GLU A 485 22.49 6.75 30.73
N HIS A 486 22.53 5.81 31.65
CA HIS A 486 22.11 4.45 31.41
C HIS A 486 20.71 4.45 30.84
N PRO A 487 20.49 3.81 29.67
CA PRO A 487 19.16 3.80 29.03
C PRO A 487 18.14 3.31 30.04
N SER A 488 17.07 4.08 30.22
CA SER A 488 16.02 3.77 31.18
C SER A 488 15.44 2.37 30.88
N LEU A 489 14.94 1.68 31.92
CA LEU A 489 14.30 0.37 31.76
C LEU A 489 13.22 0.39 30.65
N LYS A 490 12.54 1.53 30.48
CA LYS A 490 11.55 1.79 29.41
C LYS A 490 12.19 1.77 28.02
N GLN A 491 13.35 2.39 27.85
CA GLN A 491 14.08 2.40 26.56
C GLN A 491 14.65 1.02 26.22
N ARG A 492 15.17 0.28 27.22
CA ARG A 492 15.62 -1.11 27.04
C ARG A 492 14.47 -2.04 26.64
N LEU A 493 13.33 -1.95 27.30
CA LEU A 493 12.13 -2.72 26.96
C LEU A 493 11.58 -2.35 25.58
N ALA A 494 11.58 -1.07 25.20
CA ALA A 494 11.16 -0.63 23.87
C ALA A 494 12.11 -1.10 22.76
N ARG A 495 13.42 -1.18 23.04
CA ARG A 495 14.42 -1.75 22.10
C ARG A 495 14.23 -3.26 21.93
N LEU A 496 14.07 -4.00 23.02
CA LEU A 496 13.79 -5.44 23.00
C LEU A 496 12.47 -5.76 22.26
N TRP A 497 11.44 -4.94 22.47
CA TRP A 497 10.16 -5.08 21.78
C TRP A 497 10.30 -4.85 20.28
N ARG A 498 11.05 -3.82 19.84
CA ARG A 498 11.31 -3.52 18.42
C ARG A 498 12.23 -4.55 17.76
N ALA A 499 13.24 -5.03 18.47
CA ALA A 499 14.12 -6.10 17.99
C ALA A 499 13.34 -7.41 17.77
N GLY A 500 12.40 -7.74 18.69
CA GLY A 500 11.51 -8.89 18.54
C GLY A 500 10.59 -8.82 17.31
N ASP A 501 10.20 -7.63 16.85
CA ASP A 501 9.35 -7.46 15.65
C ASP A 501 10.10 -7.79 14.33
N ARG A 502 11.42 -7.82 14.34
CA ARG A 502 12.26 -8.17 13.18
C ARG A 502 12.33 -9.69 12.97
N ALA A 503 12.18 -10.49 14.02
CA ALA A 503 12.20 -11.94 13.93
C ALA A 503 10.84 -12.49 13.45
N PRO A 504 10.77 -13.21 12.30
CA PRO A 504 9.48 -13.69 11.76
C PRO A 504 8.69 -14.54 12.75
N GLY A 505 9.37 -15.42 13.51
CA GLY A 505 8.73 -16.27 14.52
C GLY A 505 8.06 -15.48 15.65
N VAL A 506 8.73 -14.43 16.14
CA VAL A 506 8.18 -13.56 17.21
C VAL A 506 6.97 -12.79 16.72
N ARG A 507 6.98 -12.33 15.47
CA ARG A 507 5.84 -11.65 14.85
C ARG A 507 4.61 -12.56 14.77
N TRP A 508 4.79 -13.82 14.37
CA TRP A 508 3.69 -14.79 14.32
C TRP A 508 3.19 -15.16 15.71
N LEU A 509 4.10 -15.36 16.68
CA LEU A 509 3.72 -15.60 18.07
C LEU A 509 2.88 -14.46 18.64
N LYS A 510 3.26 -13.19 18.41
CA LYS A 510 2.45 -12.02 18.81
C LYS A 510 1.07 -12.02 18.15
N LYS A 511 0.96 -12.42 16.87
CA LYS A 511 -0.34 -12.55 16.18
C LYS A 511 -1.19 -13.65 16.80
N ILE A 512 -0.64 -14.82 17.10
CA ILE A 512 -1.34 -15.92 17.76
C ILE A 512 -1.82 -15.49 19.15
N ILE A 513 -0.96 -14.84 19.95
CA ILE A 513 -1.31 -14.31 21.28
C ILE A 513 -2.47 -13.31 21.21
N ALA A 514 -2.52 -12.47 20.19
CA ALA A 514 -3.61 -11.50 20.02
C ALA A 514 -4.98 -12.14 19.79
N PHE A 515 -5.02 -13.45 19.49
CA PHE A 515 -6.21 -14.27 19.34
C PHE A 515 -7.26 -13.68 18.39
N PRO A 516 -6.89 -13.45 17.11
CA PRO A 516 -7.82 -12.95 16.10
C PRO A 516 -8.92 -13.96 15.77
N ILE A 517 -9.89 -13.56 14.93
CA ILE A 517 -11.10 -14.34 14.67
C ILE A 517 -10.81 -15.75 14.13
N GLY A 518 -9.79 -15.92 13.28
CA GLY A 518 -9.41 -17.23 12.73
C GLY A 518 -8.97 -18.21 13.81
N GLU A 519 -8.11 -17.77 14.73
CA GLU A 519 -7.63 -18.54 15.86
C GLU A 519 -8.78 -18.86 16.84
N ARG A 520 -9.72 -17.95 17.03
CA ARG A 520 -10.91 -18.21 17.87
C ARG A 520 -11.82 -19.27 17.27
N PHE A 521 -12.13 -19.16 15.98
CA PHE A 521 -12.97 -20.14 15.31
C PHE A 521 -12.28 -21.52 15.23
N ALA A 522 -10.98 -21.55 15.02
CA ALA A 522 -10.21 -22.79 15.13
C ALA A 522 -10.26 -23.38 16.53
N ALA A 523 -10.07 -22.58 17.58
CA ALA A 523 -10.17 -23.02 18.97
C ALA A 523 -11.56 -23.56 19.29
N ILE A 524 -12.63 -22.86 18.91
CA ILE A 524 -14.02 -23.33 19.09
C ILE A 524 -14.22 -24.66 18.38
N SER A 525 -13.86 -24.76 17.12
CA SER A 525 -14.09 -25.97 16.31
C SER A 525 -13.33 -27.16 16.87
N ILE A 526 -12.04 -26.98 17.22
CA ILE A 526 -11.21 -28.06 17.76
C ILE A 526 -11.72 -28.51 19.13
N THR A 527 -11.98 -27.58 20.04
CA THR A 527 -12.40 -27.93 21.39
C THR A 527 -13.82 -28.52 21.44
N ALA A 528 -14.75 -27.98 20.65
CA ALA A 528 -16.09 -28.51 20.55
C ALA A 528 -16.10 -29.91 19.88
N ALA A 529 -15.32 -30.11 18.82
CA ALA A 529 -15.25 -31.40 18.13
C ALA A 529 -14.53 -32.48 18.94
N LEU A 530 -13.50 -32.16 19.71
CA LEU A 530 -12.70 -33.15 20.45
C LEU A 530 -13.17 -33.33 21.90
N PHE A 531 -13.70 -32.29 22.52
CA PHE A 531 -14.10 -32.28 23.93
C PHE A 531 -15.60 -31.96 24.09
N ASP A 532 -15.92 -30.82 24.71
CA ASP A 532 -17.26 -30.37 25.01
C ASP A 532 -17.37 -28.83 25.04
N ALA A 533 -18.58 -28.31 25.22
CA ALA A 533 -18.86 -26.89 25.28
C ALA A 533 -18.22 -26.18 26.48
N ARG A 534 -18.14 -26.88 27.64
CA ARG A 534 -17.53 -26.33 28.86
C ARG A 534 -16.04 -26.07 28.62
N THR A 535 -15.32 -27.04 28.09
CA THR A 535 -13.91 -26.92 27.73
C THR A 535 -13.71 -25.79 26.70
N THR A 536 -14.60 -25.68 25.70
CA THR A 536 -14.57 -24.60 24.71
C THR A 536 -14.66 -23.23 25.40
N PHE A 537 -15.59 -23.00 26.28
CA PHE A 537 -15.71 -21.72 27.00
C PHE A 537 -14.53 -21.43 27.92
N ILE A 538 -14.00 -22.46 28.63
CA ILE A 538 -12.81 -22.29 29.47
C ILE A 538 -11.60 -21.83 28.60
N VAL A 539 -11.37 -22.48 27.46
CA VAL A 539 -10.29 -22.09 26.53
C VAL A 539 -10.49 -20.67 26.00
N LEU A 540 -11.72 -20.32 25.61
CA LEU A 540 -12.05 -18.97 25.14
C LEU A 540 -11.81 -17.90 26.21
N LEU A 541 -12.19 -18.17 27.47
CA LEU A 541 -11.99 -17.24 28.58
C LEU A 541 -10.52 -17.13 28.97
N ALA A 542 -9.79 -18.23 29.04
CA ALA A 542 -8.38 -18.23 29.41
C ALA A 542 -7.52 -17.52 28.34
N TRP A 543 -7.60 -17.99 27.09
CA TRP A 543 -6.83 -17.40 25.99
C TRP A 543 -7.34 -16.00 25.63
N GLY A 544 -8.66 -15.82 25.53
CA GLY A 544 -9.26 -14.51 25.24
C GLY A 544 -8.98 -13.47 26.32
N GLY A 545 -9.00 -13.83 27.61
CA GLY A 545 -8.64 -12.97 28.72
C GLY A 545 -7.16 -12.56 28.70
N PHE A 546 -6.26 -13.52 28.45
CA PHE A 546 -4.84 -13.24 28.28
C PHE A 546 -4.59 -12.30 27.08
N ALA A 547 -5.20 -12.59 25.92
CA ALA A 547 -5.10 -11.74 24.72
C ALA A 547 -5.64 -10.33 24.96
N PHE A 548 -6.75 -10.20 25.69
CA PHE A 548 -7.33 -8.92 26.05
C PHE A 548 -6.36 -8.08 26.90
N ALA A 549 -5.81 -8.66 27.97
CA ALA A 549 -4.83 -7.99 28.82
C ALA A 549 -3.58 -7.58 28.01
N TYR A 550 -3.05 -8.46 27.19
CA TYR A 550 -1.89 -8.18 26.32
C TYR A 550 -2.15 -7.00 25.36
N VAL A 551 -3.28 -6.99 24.67
CA VAL A 551 -3.63 -5.92 23.72
C VAL A 551 -3.90 -4.60 24.45
N LEU A 552 -4.60 -4.64 25.58
CA LEU A 552 -4.92 -3.46 26.40
C LEU A 552 -3.64 -2.78 26.92
N VAL A 553 -2.75 -3.56 27.54
CA VAL A 553 -1.44 -3.07 28.02
C VAL A 553 -0.63 -2.47 26.87
N GLY A 554 -0.56 -3.15 25.72
CA GLY A 554 0.15 -2.64 24.55
C GLY A 554 -0.44 -1.34 23.99
N ARG A 555 -1.75 -1.11 24.10
CA ARG A 555 -2.40 0.15 23.69
C ARG A 555 -2.15 1.27 24.68
N VAL A 556 -2.27 1.00 25.98
CA VAL A 556 -1.99 1.97 27.04
C VAL A 556 -0.52 2.43 26.97
N LEU A 557 0.42 1.51 26.88
CA LEU A 557 1.84 1.84 26.78
C LEU A 557 2.16 2.71 25.54
N ARG A 558 1.50 2.43 24.41
CA ARG A 558 1.64 3.25 23.20
C ARG A 558 1.05 4.65 23.34
N SER A 559 -0.08 4.79 24.03
CA SER A 559 -0.68 6.11 24.27
C SER A 559 0.11 6.95 25.26
N LEU A 560 0.79 6.32 26.23
CA LEU A 560 1.66 6.98 27.19
C LEU A 560 3.05 7.36 26.62
N ALA A 561 3.47 6.69 25.54
CA ALA A 561 4.76 6.96 24.87
C ALA A 561 4.73 8.20 23.96
N GLY A 562 3.56 8.86 23.80
CA GLY A 562 3.37 10.00 22.91
C GLY A 562 3.29 9.61 21.42
N PRO A 563 2.88 10.56 20.55
CA PRO A 563 2.76 10.35 19.12
C PRO A 563 4.13 10.14 18.43
#